data_db41370b59ec99e3aa9339063b444879
#
_entry.id   db41370b59ec99e3aa9339063b444879
#
_cell.length_a   1.000
_cell.length_b   1.000
_cell.length_c   1.000
_cell.angle_alpha   90.00
_cell.angle_beta   90.00
_cell.angle_gamma   90.00
#
_symmetry.space_group_name_H-M   'P 1'
#
loop_
_entity.id
_entity.type
_entity.pdbx_description
1 polymer ?
#
loop_
_entity_poly.entity_id
_entity_poly.type
_entity_poly.pdbx_seq_one_letter_code
_entity_poly.pdbx_strand_id
1 'polypeptide(L)'
;MGKAKKIKAVKRRKTGKDGKVKALWITGGVLAGICLIYVAISVYFMSHFFVNTKINGKNFSGKTASNVEKYLQTNIKDYKLTILENEGRQDVISGSEIGLEYRAGTEAEKLLKDQNGFAWPKAFFTENSRKVSVNVSYNEESLNQRI
;
A
#
# COMPACT_ATOMS: atom_id res chain seq x y z
N MET A 1 -53.23 -42.79 59.39
CA MET A 1 -51.86 -42.64 58.94
C MET A 1 -51.82 -42.09 57.50
N GLY A 2 -51.75 -40.76 57.34
CA GLY A 2 -51.72 -40.14 56.07
C GLY A 2 -50.28 -39.80 55.64
N LYS A 3 -49.81 -40.37 54.51
CA LYS A 3 -48.51 -40.05 53.94
C LYS A 3 -48.56 -38.75 53.16
N ALA A 4 -47.93 -37.68 53.68
CA ALA A 4 -47.74 -36.41 52.97
C ALA A 4 -46.83 -36.60 51.74
N LYS A 5 -47.39 -36.39 50.56
CA LYS A 5 -46.61 -36.32 49.29
C LYS A 5 -45.83 -35.02 49.26
N LYS A 6 -44.51 -35.06 49.36
CA LYS A 6 -43.58 -33.96 49.10
C LYS A 6 -43.66 -33.58 47.61
N ILE A 7 -44.25 -32.44 47.33
CA ILE A 7 -44.24 -31.81 46.00
C ILE A 7 -42.84 -31.23 45.79
N LYS A 8 -42.03 -31.82 44.89
CA LYS A 8 -40.74 -31.27 44.47
C LYS A 8 -41.03 -30.05 43.58
N ALA A 9 -40.69 -28.88 44.09
CA ALA A 9 -40.73 -27.63 43.31
C ALA A 9 -39.78 -27.76 42.09
N VAL A 10 -40.37 -27.78 40.92
CA VAL A 10 -39.61 -27.72 39.64
C VAL A 10 -39.05 -26.34 39.51
N LYS A 11 -37.73 -26.23 39.68
CA LYS A 11 -36.94 -24.99 39.47
C LYS A 11 -37.00 -24.66 37.98
N ARG A 12 -37.92 -23.76 37.59
CA ARG A 12 -38.02 -23.25 36.23
C ARG A 12 -36.65 -22.60 35.87
N ARG A 13 -35.91 -23.23 34.99
CA ARG A 13 -34.69 -22.63 34.36
C ARG A 13 -35.08 -21.39 33.56
N LYS A 14 -34.81 -20.19 34.12
CA LYS A 14 -34.82 -18.94 33.41
C LYS A 14 -33.63 -18.81 32.47
N THR A 15 -33.47 -19.74 31.51
CA THR A 15 -32.23 -19.83 30.70
C THR A 15 -32.42 -19.32 29.26
N GLY A 16 -33.50 -18.65 28.91
CA GLY A 16 -33.74 -18.29 27.51
C GLY A 16 -33.37 -16.85 27.13
N LYS A 17 -33.58 -15.89 28.02
CA LYS A 17 -33.37 -14.44 27.72
C LYS A 17 -31.93 -13.99 27.98
N ASP A 18 -31.34 -14.37 29.11
CA ASP A 18 -30.00 -13.91 29.51
C ASP A 18 -28.90 -14.46 28.58
N GLY A 19 -29.05 -15.68 28.08
CA GLY A 19 -28.11 -16.27 27.11
C GLY A 19 -28.13 -15.56 25.75
N LYS A 20 -29.31 -15.19 25.26
CA LYS A 20 -29.45 -14.45 24.00
C LYS A 20 -28.88 -13.03 24.09
N VAL A 21 -29.08 -12.34 25.22
CA VAL A 21 -28.54 -11.00 25.46
C VAL A 21 -27.02 -11.05 25.54
N LYS A 22 -26.44 -12.01 26.27
CA LYS A 22 -24.97 -12.19 26.34
C LYS A 22 -24.39 -12.51 24.97
N ALA A 23 -25.03 -13.40 24.19
CA ALA A 23 -24.59 -13.69 22.83
C ALA A 23 -24.61 -12.44 21.93
N LEU A 24 -25.63 -11.61 22.03
CA LEU A 24 -25.76 -10.37 21.28
C LEU A 24 -24.62 -9.38 21.63
N TRP A 25 -24.30 -9.22 22.91
CA TRP A 25 -23.21 -8.36 23.34
C TRP A 25 -21.84 -8.87 22.87
N ILE A 26 -21.61 -10.18 22.92
CA ILE A 26 -20.37 -10.79 22.43
C ILE A 26 -20.25 -10.61 20.93
N THR A 27 -21.33 -10.89 20.18
CA THR A 27 -21.34 -10.72 18.71
C THR A 27 -21.13 -9.25 18.34
N GLY A 28 -21.82 -8.33 19.01
CA GLY A 28 -21.63 -6.88 18.81
C GLY A 28 -20.21 -6.42 19.11
N GLY A 29 -19.61 -6.90 20.19
CA GLY A 29 -18.22 -6.61 20.54
C GLY A 29 -17.22 -7.13 19.52
N VAL A 30 -17.40 -8.35 19.02
CA VAL A 30 -16.55 -8.93 17.97
C VAL A 30 -16.67 -8.13 16.66
N LEU A 31 -17.88 -7.79 16.23
CA LEU A 31 -18.09 -6.98 15.04
C LEU A 31 -17.46 -5.60 15.16
N ALA A 32 -17.64 -4.94 16.30
CA ALA A 32 -17.01 -3.65 16.58
C ALA A 32 -15.48 -3.75 16.53
N GLY A 33 -14.90 -4.80 17.10
CA GLY A 33 -13.45 -5.06 17.02
C GLY A 33 -12.95 -5.23 15.58
N ILE A 34 -13.67 -6.00 14.77
CA ILE A 34 -13.32 -6.19 13.35
C ILE A 34 -13.41 -4.84 12.59
N CYS A 35 -14.46 -4.04 12.83
CA CYS A 35 -14.59 -2.72 12.22
C CYS A 35 -13.44 -1.79 12.60
N LEU A 36 -13.00 -1.80 13.86
CA LEU A 36 -11.87 -0.97 14.29
C LEU A 36 -10.57 -1.39 13.61
N ILE A 37 -10.29 -2.67 13.51
CA ILE A 37 -9.12 -3.20 12.79
C ILE A 37 -9.18 -2.80 11.31
N TYR A 38 -10.36 -2.95 10.67
CA TYR A 38 -10.55 -2.57 9.28
C TYR A 38 -10.25 -1.09 9.04
N VAL A 39 -10.77 -0.20 9.91
CA VAL A 39 -10.52 1.24 9.81
C VAL A 39 -9.04 1.55 10.04
N ALA A 40 -8.39 0.93 11.03
CA ALA A 40 -6.98 1.15 11.30
C ALA A 40 -6.09 0.77 10.10
N ILE A 41 -6.36 -0.37 9.47
CA ILE A 41 -5.66 -0.79 8.24
C ILE A 41 -5.96 0.17 7.08
N SER A 42 -7.20 0.63 6.95
CA SER A 42 -7.59 1.59 5.91
C SER A 42 -6.85 2.92 6.05
N VAL A 43 -6.70 3.43 7.27
CA VAL A 43 -5.91 4.64 7.57
C VAL A 43 -4.44 4.43 7.25
N TYR A 44 -3.86 3.27 7.56
CA TYR A 44 -2.49 2.93 7.18
C TYR A 44 -2.29 3.04 5.65
N PHE A 45 -3.21 2.49 4.86
CA PHE A 45 -3.13 2.54 3.40
C PHE A 45 -3.49 3.90 2.78
N MET A 46 -3.90 4.90 3.54
CA MET A 46 -3.98 6.28 3.07
C MET A 46 -2.60 6.92 2.85
N SER A 47 -1.56 6.41 3.54
CA SER A 47 -0.18 6.90 3.44
C SER A 47 0.80 5.87 2.87
N HIS A 48 0.36 4.64 2.61
CA HIS A 48 1.18 3.54 2.11
C HIS A 48 0.51 2.88 0.91
N PHE A 49 1.31 2.48 -0.07
CA PHE A 49 0.81 1.72 -1.22
C PHE A 49 0.29 0.35 -0.79
N PHE A 50 -0.75 -0.11 -1.46
CA PHE A 50 -1.33 -1.42 -1.24
C PHE A 50 -0.31 -2.55 -1.42
N VAL A 51 -0.62 -3.71 -0.85
CA VAL A 51 0.06 -4.96 -1.19
C VAL A 51 -0.04 -5.22 -2.70
N ASN A 52 0.92 -5.91 -3.27
CA ASN A 52 1.01 -6.19 -4.72
C ASN A 52 1.07 -4.93 -5.61
N THR A 53 1.55 -3.78 -5.08
CA THR A 53 1.76 -2.58 -5.87
C THR A 53 3.16 -2.58 -6.47
N LYS A 54 3.23 -2.48 -7.79
CA LYS A 54 4.46 -2.27 -8.56
C LYS A 54 4.44 -0.91 -9.23
N ILE A 55 5.53 -0.16 -9.11
CA ILE A 55 5.73 1.13 -9.78
C ILE A 55 7.00 1.02 -10.62
N ASN A 56 6.89 1.29 -11.92
CA ASN A 56 7.96 1.11 -12.90
C ASN A 56 8.62 -0.29 -12.79
N GLY A 57 7.81 -1.33 -12.55
CA GLY A 57 8.24 -2.72 -12.42
C GLY A 57 8.83 -3.11 -11.06
N LYS A 58 9.11 -2.16 -10.16
CA LYS A 58 9.61 -2.42 -8.81
C LYS A 58 8.48 -2.50 -7.79
N ASN A 59 8.61 -3.42 -6.82
CA ASN A 59 7.63 -3.62 -5.76
C ASN A 59 7.73 -2.49 -4.70
N PHE A 60 6.60 -1.81 -4.47
CA PHE A 60 6.42 -0.78 -3.45
C PHE A 60 5.30 -1.10 -2.47
N SER A 61 4.93 -2.37 -2.31
CA SER A 61 3.93 -2.80 -1.34
C SER A 61 4.25 -2.31 0.07
N GLY A 62 3.31 -1.62 0.71
CA GLY A 62 3.49 -1.06 2.05
C GLY A 62 4.55 0.04 2.16
N LYS A 63 4.98 0.62 1.05
CA LYS A 63 5.92 1.76 1.01
C LYS A 63 5.17 3.07 0.83
N THR A 64 5.82 4.18 1.18
CA THR A 64 5.28 5.53 1.03
C THR A 64 5.63 6.14 -0.33
N ALA A 65 4.99 7.23 -0.72
CA ALA A 65 5.34 8.01 -1.91
C ALA A 65 6.81 8.48 -1.87
N SER A 66 7.30 8.88 -0.71
CA SER A 66 8.71 9.29 -0.52
C SER A 66 9.70 8.16 -0.85
N ASN A 67 9.36 6.90 -0.57
CA ASN A 67 10.21 5.78 -0.96
C ASN A 67 10.30 5.61 -2.48
N VAL A 68 9.20 5.89 -3.20
CA VAL A 68 9.17 5.88 -4.66
C VAL A 68 10.07 6.99 -5.20
N GLU A 69 9.92 8.20 -4.70
CA GLU A 69 10.72 9.35 -5.13
C GLU A 69 12.22 9.13 -4.90
N LYS A 70 12.60 8.64 -3.73
CA LYS A 70 13.99 8.29 -3.44
C LYS A 70 14.55 7.25 -4.42
N TYR A 71 13.75 6.27 -4.77
CA TYR A 71 14.13 5.26 -5.77
C TYR A 71 14.32 5.90 -7.16
N LEU A 72 13.40 6.76 -7.60
CA LEU A 72 13.51 7.45 -8.88
C LEU A 72 14.76 8.35 -8.92
N GLN A 73 15.02 9.09 -7.85
CA GLN A 73 16.21 9.92 -7.72
C GLN A 73 17.51 9.11 -7.84
N THR A 74 17.56 7.94 -7.18
CA THR A 74 18.74 7.07 -7.24
C THR A 74 18.95 6.54 -8.66
N ASN A 75 17.88 6.09 -9.33
CA ASN A 75 17.98 5.59 -10.69
C ASN A 75 18.48 6.64 -11.69
N ILE A 76 18.10 7.90 -11.49
CA ILE A 76 18.56 9.00 -12.36
C ILE A 76 20.06 9.27 -12.14
N LYS A 77 20.55 9.21 -10.91
CA LYS A 77 21.98 9.37 -10.63
C LYS A 77 22.85 8.28 -11.27
N ASP A 78 22.32 7.07 -11.31
CA ASP A 78 23.00 5.90 -11.85
C ASP A 78 22.73 5.71 -13.36
N TYR A 79 22.00 6.66 -13.99
CA TYR A 79 21.65 6.57 -15.41
C TYR A 79 22.90 6.67 -16.30
N LYS A 80 22.96 5.75 -17.28
CA LYS A 80 24.00 5.71 -18.30
C LYS A 80 23.34 5.61 -19.67
N LEU A 81 23.71 6.52 -20.56
CA LEU A 81 23.33 6.48 -21.97
C LEU A 81 24.45 5.79 -22.76
N THR A 82 24.15 4.69 -23.42
CA THR A 82 25.10 4.06 -24.33
C THR A 82 24.76 4.45 -25.75
N ILE A 83 25.68 5.11 -26.42
CA ILE A 83 25.59 5.48 -27.82
C ILE A 83 26.30 4.41 -28.63
N LEU A 84 25.58 3.83 -29.59
CA LEU A 84 26.16 2.89 -30.55
C LEU A 84 26.55 3.65 -31.80
N GLU A 85 27.86 3.76 -32.03
CA GLU A 85 28.38 4.36 -33.24
C GLU A 85 28.50 3.34 -34.40
N ASN A 86 28.60 3.83 -35.62
CA ASN A 86 28.94 2.99 -36.77
C ASN A 86 30.31 2.32 -36.54
N GLU A 87 30.45 1.10 -36.96
CA GLU A 87 31.64 0.24 -36.75
C GLU A 87 31.73 -0.45 -35.38
N GLY A 88 30.63 -0.49 -34.59
CA GLY A 88 30.56 -1.25 -33.33
C GLY A 88 31.27 -0.59 -32.16
N ARG A 89 31.67 0.68 -32.28
CA ARG A 89 32.16 1.46 -31.15
C ARG A 89 30.98 1.84 -30.25
N GLN A 90 31.23 1.83 -28.95
CA GLN A 90 30.25 2.23 -27.95
C GLN A 90 30.84 3.39 -27.13
N ASP A 91 30.11 4.49 -27.04
CA ASP A 91 30.37 5.54 -26.08
C ASP A 91 29.32 5.51 -24.96
N VAL A 92 29.74 5.71 -23.72
CA VAL A 92 28.87 5.69 -22.54
C VAL A 92 28.93 7.04 -21.86
N ILE A 93 27.81 7.75 -21.87
CA ILE A 93 27.64 9.02 -21.20
C ILE A 93 26.92 8.77 -19.88
N SER A 94 27.54 9.14 -18.76
CA SER A 94 26.89 9.08 -17.47
C SER A 94 25.96 10.30 -17.27
N GLY A 95 24.87 10.11 -16.51
CA GLY A 95 23.94 11.21 -16.20
C GLY A 95 24.65 12.39 -15.53
N SER A 96 25.68 12.13 -14.73
CA SER A 96 26.49 13.18 -14.07
C SER A 96 27.27 14.06 -15.04
N GLU A 97 27.73 13.51 -16.17
CA GLU A 97 28.50 14.27 -17.19
C GLU A 97 27.63 15.28 -17.94
N ILE A 98 26.36 15.01 -18.08
CA ILE A 98 25.38 15.91 -18.71
C ILE A 98 24.54 16.70 -17.70
N GLY A 99 24.92 16.68 -16.42
CA GLY A 99 24.18 17.36 -15.37
C GLY A 99 22.73 16.88 -15.24
N LEU A 100 22.49 15.58 -15.44
CA LEU A 100 21.16 14.99 -15.32
C LEU A 100 20.72 15.00 -13.86
N GLU A 101 19.66 15.74 -13.56
CA GLU A 101 19.10 15.85 -12.21
C GLU A 101 17.65 15.42 -12.18
N TYR A 102 17.28 14.72 -11.12
CA TYR A 102 15.90 14.40 -10.81
C TYR A 102 15.19 15.65 -10.32
N ARG A 103 14.05 15.97 -10.94
CA ARG A 103 13.13 16.98 -10.42
C ARG A 103 12.03 16.28 -9.66
N ALA A 104 11.97 16.52 -8.35
CA ALA A 104 10.90 15.96 -7.51
C ALA A 104 9.53 16.35 -8.09
N GLY A 105 8.71 15.35 -8.33
CA GLY A 105 7.35 15.49 -8.83
C GLY A 105 6.33 15.15 -7.74
N THR A 106 5.07 15.31 -8.08
CA THR A 106 3.95 14.93 -7.20
C THR A 106 3.26 13.66 -7.69
N GLU A 107 3.83 12.96 -8.67
CA GLU A 107 3.21 11.81 -9.33
C GLU A 107 3.02 10.64 -8.38
N ALA A 108 4.03 10.34 -7.56
CA ALA A 108 3.93 9.27 -6.56
C ALA A 108 2.89 9.59 -5.49
N GLU A 109 2.80 10.85 -5.07
CA GLU A 109 1.77 11.30 -4.13
C GLU A 109 0.36 11.26 -4.74
N LYS A 110 0.22 11.63 -6.02
CA LYS A 110 -1.04 11.54 -6.75
C LYS A 110 -1.51 10.09 -6.83
N LEU A 111 -0.62 9.16 -7.22
CA LEU A 111 -0.95 7.73 -7.24
C LEU A 111 -1.43 7.23 -5.88
N LEU A 112 -0.82 7.70 -4.80
CA LEU A 112 -1.22 7.33 -3.45
C LEU A 112 -2.57 7.95 -3.06
N LYS A 113 -2.84 9.19 -3.43
CA LYS A 113 -4.14 9.88 -3.21
C LYS A 113 -5.27 9.25 -4.01
N ASP A 114 -4.99 8.79 -5.22
CA ASP A 114 -5.97 8.09 -6.07
C ASP A 114 -6.30 6.69 -5.55
N GLN A 115 -5.47 6.18 -4.63
CA GLN A 115 -5.71 4.92 -3.95
C GLN A 115 -6.77 5.12 -2.86
N ASN A 116 -7.93 4.46 -3.00
CA ASN A 116 -8.93 4.44 -1.93
C ASN A 116 -8.48 3.51 -0.80
N GLY A 117 -7.99 4.06 0.31
CA GLY A 117 -7.47 3.30 1.44
C GLY A 117 -8.42 2.22 1.98
N PHE A 118 -9.74 2.40 1.82
CA PHE A 118 -10.74 1.40 2.23
C PHE A 118 -10.86 0.20 1.26
N ALA A 119 -10.26 0.27 0.08
CA ALA A 119 -10.29 -0.82 -0.89
C ALA A 119 -9.16 -1.85 -0.70
N TRP A 120 -8.39 -1.77 0.38
CA TRP A 120 -7.24 -2.63 0.65
C TRP A 120 -7.52 -4.14 0.58
N PRO A 121 -8.72 -4.67 0.96
CA PRO A 121 -8.94 -6.11 0.85
C PRO A 121 -8.88 -6.63 -0.59
N LYS A 122 -9.27 -5.80 -1.56
CA LYS A 122 -9.21 -6.14 -2.98
C LYS A 122 -7.76 -6.31 -3.47
N ALA A 123 -6.83 -5.56 -2.89
CA ALA A 123 -5.43 -5.57 -3.31
C ALA A 123 -4.71 -6.92 -3.07
N PHE A 124 -5.24 -7.77 -2.19
CA PHE A 124 -4.70 -9.13 -2.01
C PHE A 124 -4.96 -10.04 -3.21
N PHE A 125 -5.96 -9.72 -4.01
CA PHE A 125 -6.41 -10.53 -5.14
C PHE A 125 -6.06 -9.90 -6.50
N THR A 126 -5.53 -8.68 -6.50
CA THR A 126 -5.20 -7.93 -7.73
C THR A 126 -3.78 -7.39 -7.67
N GLU A 127 -3.06 -7.50 -8.79
CA GLU A 127 -1.78 -6.80 -8.96
C GLU A 127 -2.04 -5.37 -9.45
N ASN A 128 -1.46 -4.39 -8.75
CA ASN A 128 -1.53 -2.98 -9.12
C ASN A 128 -0.19 -2.55 -9.73
N SER A 129 -0.09 -2.65 -11.07
CA SER A 129 1.08 -2.14 -11.80
C SER A 129 0.81 -0.72 -12.26
N ARG A 130 1.69 0.22 -11.89
CA ARG A 130 1.60 1.64 -12.22
C ARG A 130 2.91 2.11 -12.83
N LYS A 131 2.80 3.12 -13.70
CA LYS A 131 3.96 3.83 -14.26
C LYS A 131 3.96 5.25 -13.74
N VAL A 132 5.13 5.71 -13.33
CA VAL A 132 5.39 7.09 -12.93
C VAL A 132 6.37 7.67 -13.93
N SER A 133 6.01 8.81 -14.52
CA SER A 133 6.93 9.58 -15.34
C SER A 133 8.00 10.22 -14.47
N VAL A 134 9.21 10.23 -14.97
CA VAL A 134 10.34 10.84 -14.28
C VAL A 134 10.61 12.19 -14.90
N ASN A 135 10.47 13.24 -14.10
CA ASN A 135 10.85 14.59 -14.52
C ASN A 135 12.35 14.77 -14.29
N VAL A 136 13.07 15.09 -15.35
CA VAL A 136 14.51 15.30 -15.30
C VAL A 136 14.85 16.67 -15.91
N SER A 137 15.92 17.28 -15.43
CA SER A 137 16.61 18.37 -16.11
C SER A 137 18.03 17.92 -16.45
N TYR A 138 18.56 18.42 -17.53
CA TYR A 138 19.93 18.18 -17.96
C TYR A 138 20.51 19.47 -18.51
N ASN A 139 21.84 19.51 -18.61
CA ASN A 139 22.55 20.64 -19.20
C ASN A 139 22.78 20.39 -20.69
N GLU A 140 22.07 21.16 -21.54
CA GLU A 140 22.17 21.04 -23.00
C GLU A 140 23.56 21.30 -23.53
N GLU A 141 24.29 22.26 -22.94
CA GLU A 141 25.65 22.60 -23.34
C GLU A 141 26.63 21.42 -23.07
N SER A 142 26.52 20.83 -21.88
CA SER A 142 27.31 19.63 -21.52
C SER A 142 26.99 18.43 -22.40
N LEU A 143 25.73 18.26 -22.76
CA LEU A 143 25.32 17.18 -23.69
C LEU A 143 25.88 17.43 -25.09
N ASN A 144 25.79 18.65 -25.62
CA ASN A 144 26.28 19.01 -26.94
C ASN A 144 27.81 18.96 -27.07
N GLN A 145 28.53 19.10 -25.97
CA GLN A 145 30.00 18.96 -25.95
C GLN A 145 30.45 17.49 -25.97
N ARG A 146 29.55 16.55 -25.66
CA ARG A 146 29.84 15.11 -25.58
C ARG A 146 29.40 14.31 -26.82
N ILE A 147 28.50 14.88 -27.62
CA ILE A 147 28.04 14.31 -28.90
C ILE A 147 28.87 14.93 -30.06
#